data_8b9a62c5e574f65711be44deda37516d
#
_entry.id   8b9a62c5e574f65711be44deda37516d
#
_cell.length_a   1.000
_cell.length_b   1.000
_cell.length_c   1.000
_cell.angle_alpha   90.00
_cell.angle_beta   90.00
_cell.angle_gamma   90.00
#
_symmetry.space_group_name_H-M   'P 1'
#
loop_
_entity.id
_entity.type
_entity.pdbx_description
1 polymer ?
#
loop_
_entity_poly.entity_id
_entity_poly.type
_entity_poly.pdbx_seq_one_letter_code
_entity_poly.pdbx_strand_id
1 'polypeptide(L)'
;MQIDHGRRSRPIDLIEIERSVAAGHGWQEVLGLVLVRLNADSGTIHLLGDDGALHLKAASAGIPQVVLDTVRVVAVGKGMAGLAVERKQPVNACNIQTDTSGDVRPGARATGLQGSVVVPIMCGDDAIGALGVATRYERTFTVAEEELLIDIGRIIARG
;
A
#
# COMPACT_ATOMS: atom_id res chain seq x y z
N MET A 1 6.27 -1.50 34.17
CA MET A 1 5.98 -1.75 33.59
C MET A 1 5.93 -2.10 32.43
N GLN A 2 5.90 -2.52 32.07
CA GLN A 2 5.86 -2.91 31.10
C GLN A 2 5.24 -3.19 30.26
N ILE A 3 5.33 -3.50 30.27
CA ILE A 3 4.64 -3.87 29.66
C ILE A 3 4.20 -3.73 28.31
N ASP A 4 3.95 -3.82 27.43
CA ASP A 4 3.14 -3.51 26.34
C ASP A 4 3.77 -2.62 25.31
N HIS A 5 5.00 -2.95 25.01
CA HIS A 5 5.83 -2.16 24.11
C HIS A 5 5.28 -2.09 22.70
N GLY A 6 4.71 -3.19 22.18
CA GLY A 6 4.15 -3.21 20.85
C GLY A 6 2.97 -2.27 20.68
N ARG A 7 2.11 -2.19 21.69
CA ARG A 7 0.95 -1.32 21.63
C ARG A 7 1.33 0.14 21.70
N ARG A 8 2.37 0.47 22.45
CA ARG A 8 2.81 1.86 22.58
C ARG A 8 3.49 2.38 21.32
N SER A 9 4.27 1.54 20.64
CA SER A 9 4.95 1.97 19.42
C SER A 9 3.95 2.25 18.29
N ARG A 10 2.89 1.46 18.18
CA ARG A 10 1.89 1.65 17.12
C ARG A 10 1.23 3.03 17.17
N PRO A 11 0.71 3.49 18.33
CA PRO A 11 0.11 4.82 18.39
C PRO A 11 1.07 5.95 18.00
N ILE A 12 2.34 5.83 18.39
CA ILE A 12 3.33 6.86 18.07
C ILE A 12 3.56 6.93 16.55
N ASP A 13 3.71 5.77 15.93
CA ASP A 13 3.93 5.69 14.49
C ASP A 13 2.73 6.22 13.72
N LEU A 14 1.55 5.87 14.16
CA LEU A 14 0.32 6.34 13.51
C LEU A 14 0.12 7.84 13.70
N ILE A 15 0.55 8.41 14.81
CA ILE A 15 0.42 9.84 15.08
C ILE A 15 1.15 10.67 14.03
N GLU A 16 2.36 10.28 13.63
CA GLU A 16 3.08 11.01 12.58
C GLU A 16 2.30 11.01 11.26
N ILE A 17 1.77 9.86 10.89
CA ILE A 17 1.00 9.71 9.65
C ILE A 17 -0.31 10.51 9.76
N GLU A 18 -1.00 10.42 10.91
CA GLU A 18 -2.22 11.18 11.15
C GLU A 18 -1.98 12.68 11.03
N ARG A 19 -0.89 13.18 11.61
CA ARG A 19 -0.54 14.60 11.54
C ARG A 19 -0.27 15.03 10.10
N SER A 20 0.43 14.22 9.35
CA SER A 20 0.75 14.52 7.95
C SER A 20 -0.52 14.61 7.10
N VAL A 21 -1.43 13.67 7.27
CA VAL A 21 -2.71 13.67 6.56
C VAL A 21 -3.55 14.88 6.99
N ALA A 22 -3.67 15.12 8.28
CA ALA A 22 -4.48 16.22 8.81
C ALA A 22 -3.94 17.59 8.40
N ALA A 23 -2.61 17.72 8.26
CA ALA A 23 -1.98 18.95 7.83
C ALA A 23 -2.12 19.22 6.33
N GLY A 24 -2.68 18.27 5.58
CA GLY A 24 -2.83 18.41 4.14
C GLY A 24 -1.54 18.23 3.36
N HIS A 25 -0.56 17.55 3.95
CA HIS A 25 0.66 17.21 3.25
C HIS A 25 0.32 16.29 2.08
N GLY A 26 1.09 16.39 0.98
CA GLY A 26 0.82 15.59 -0.21
C GLY A 26 0.93 14.09 0.07
N TRP A 27 0.24 13.29 -0.74
CA TRP A 27 0.28 11.84 -0.60
C TRP A 27 1.69 11.28 -0.72
N GLN A 28 2.57 11.98 -1.44
CA GLN A 28 3.97 11.59 -1.58
C GLN A 28 4.70 11.58 -0.23
N GLU A 29 4.46 12.60 0.60
CA GLU A 29 5.06 12.67 1.93
C GLU A 29 4.48 11.61 2.85
N VAL A 30 3.16 11.40 2.79
CA VAL A 30 2.49 10.36 3.56
C VAL A 30 3.06 8.99 3.21
N LEU A 31 3.23 8.72 1.93
CA LEU A 31 3.82 7.46 1.46
C LEU A 31 5.23 7.26 2.02
N GLY A 32 6.04 8.33 2.04
CA GLY A 32 7.39 8.26 2.60
C GLY A 32 7.38 7.79 4.06
N LEU A 33 6.47 8.31 4.86
CA LEU A 33 6.33 7.90 6.26
C LEU A 33 5.93 6.43 6.38
N VAL A 34 5.03 5.98 5.51
CA VAL A 34 4.60 4.58 5.49
C VAL A 34 5.78 3.65 5.20
N LEU A 35 6.58 4.00 4.18
CA LEU A 35 7.74 3.19 3.80
C LEU A 35 8.75 3.07 4.94
N VAL A 36 9.01 4.17 5.65
CA VAL A 36 9.92 4.14 6.80
C VAL A 36 9.35 3.21 7.88
N ARG A 37 8.07 3.36 8.20
CA ARG A 37 7.45 2.55 9.24
C ARG A 37 7.47 1.06 8.92
N LEU A 38 7.26 0.70 7.68
CA LEU A 38 7.22 -0.70 7.23
C LEU A 38 8.60 -1.23 6.85
N ASN A 39 9.62 -0.37 6.84
CA ASN A 39 10.96 -0.71 6.37
C ASN A 39 10.87 -1.33 4.97
N ALA A 40 10.16 -0.64 4.10
CA ALA A 40 9.94 -1.07 2.72
C ALA A 40 10.71 -0.18 1.75
N ASP A 41 11.00 -0.71 0.57
CA ASP A 41 11.83 -0.03 -0.43
C ASP A 41 10.99 0.80 -1.41
N SER A 42 9.75 0.42 -1.62
CA SER A 42 8.89 1.03 -2.63
C SER A 42 7.43 0.95 -2.22
N GLY A 43 6.63 1.83 -2.77
CA GLY A 43 5.21 1.82 -2.49
C GLY A 43 4.41 2.72 -3.41
N THR A 44 3.09 2.56 -3.35
CA THR A 44 2.13 3.35 -4.13
C THR A 44 0.88 3.61 -3.32
N ILE A 45 0.23 4.73 -3.60
CA ILE A 45 -1.12 5.03 -3.11
C ILE A 45 -2.01 5.27 -4.32
N HIS A 46 -3.09 4.52 -4.39
CA HIS A 46 -4.14 4.70 -5.40
C HIS A 46 -5.44 5.08 -4.72
N LEU A 47 -6.21 5.96 -5.33
CA LEU A 47 -7.55 6.29 -4.84
C LEU A 47 -8.57 6.08 -5.95
N LEU A 48 -9.75 5.61 -5.57
CA LEU A 48 -10.84 5.33 -6.50
C LEU A 48 -11.40 6.66 -7.02
N GLY A 49 -11.51 6.77 -8.33
CA GLY A 49 -12.08 7.94 -8.98
C GLY A 49 -13.56 7.74 -9.31
N ASP A 50 -14.20 8.80 -9.77
CA ASP A 50 -15.61 8.79 -10.15
C ASP A 50 -15.88 7.83 -11.31
N ASP A 51 -14.85 7.52 -12.08
CA ASP A 51 -14.94 6.57 -13.21
C ASP A 51 -14.93 5.12 -12.76
N GLY A 52 -14.82 4.86 -11.46
CA GLY A 52 -14.76 3.50 -10.91
C GLY A 52 -13.41 2.84 -11.01
N ALA A 53 -12.37 3.56 -11.45
CA ALA A 53 -11.02 3.04 -11.54
C ALA A 53 -10.12 3.64 -10.46
N LEU A 54 -9.02 2.93 -10.17
CA LEU A 54 -8.03 3.38 -9.20
C LEU A 54 -7.01 4.28 -9.89
N HIS A 55 -6.81 5.48 -9.36
CA HIS A 55 -5.88 6.46 -9.90
C HIS A 55 -4.68 6.62 -8.99
N LEU A 56 -3.48 6.56 -9.56
CA LEU A 56 -2.23 6.70 -8.82
C LEU A 56 -2.09 8.11 -8.27
N LYS A 57 -1.96 8.23 -6.96
CA LYS A 57 -1.80 9.51 -6.26
C LYS A 57 -0.39 9.72 -5.75
N ALA A 58 0.33 8.65 -5.46
CA ALA A 58 1.74 8.73 -5.04
C ALA A 58 2.45 7.45 -5.39
N ALA A 59 3.72 7.58 -5.74
CA ALA A 59 4.61 6.46 -5.99
C ALA A 59 6.00 6.84 -5.48
N SER A 60 6.70 5.86 -4.89
CA SER A 60 8.05 6.09 -4.41
C SER A 60 9.02 6.32 -5.56
N ALA A 61 10.15 6.98 -5.27
CA ALA A 61 11.20 7.20 -6.26
C ALA A 61 11.76 5.85 -6.73
N GLY A 62 12.29 5.83 -7.94
CA GLY A 62 12.98 4.66 -8.47
C GLY A 62 12.12 3.67 -9.24
N ILE A 63 10.80 3.86 -9.26
CA ILE A 63 9.93 3.02 -10.09
C ILE A 63 10.10 3.46 -11.55
N PRO A 64 10.39 2.52 -12.47
CA PRO A 64 10.57 2.88 -13.88
C PRO A 64 9.33 3.56 -14.45
N GLN A 65 9.56 4.55 -15.33
CA GLN A 65 8.44 5.33 -15.90
C GLN A 65 7.43 4.43 -16.64
N VAL A 66 7.90 3.40 -17.33
CA VAL A 66 7.03 2.49 -18.04
C VAL A 66 6.05 1.78 -17.07
N VAL A 67 6.53 1.49 -15.86
CA VAL A 67 5.68 0.88 -14.83
C VAL A 67 4.68 1.90 -14.30
N LEU A 68 5.15 3.13 -14.02
CA LEU A 68 4.26 4.20 -13.55
C LEU A 68 3.13 4.46 -14.56
N ASP A 69 3.46 4.48 -15.85
CA ASP A 69 2.45 4.68 -16.88
C ASP A 69 1.42 3.55 -16.89
N THR A 70 1.86 2.32 -16.65
CA THR A 70 0.99 1.15 -16.61
C THR A 70 0.04 1.18 -15.41
N VAL A 71 0.54 1.63 -14.24
CA VAL A 71 -0.25 1.63 -13.00
C VAL A 71 -0.92 2.96 -12.70
N ARG A 72 -0.83 3.91 -13.60
CA ARG A 72 -1.46 5.22 -13.41
C ARG A 72 -2.96 5.10 -13.18
N VAL A 73 -3.60 4.21 -13.92
CA VAL A 73 -5.01 3.88 -13.78
C VAL A 73 -5.13 2.37 -13.73
N VAL A 74 -5.71 1.84 -12.67
CA VAL A 74 -5.85 0.40 -12.45
C VAL A 74 -7.33 0.07 -12.28
N ALA A 75 -7.79 -0.92 -13.03
CA ALA A 75 -9.17 -1.38 -12.90
C ALA A 75 -9.35 -2.19 -11.61
N VAL A 76 -10.47 -2.01 -10.95
CA VAL A 76 -10.83 -2.85 -9.81
C VAL A 76 -10.91 -4.31 -10.29
N GLY A 77 -10.31 -5.21 -9.53
CA GLY A 77 -10.24 -6.62 -9.88
C GLY A 77 -9.01 -7.00 -10.71
N LYS A 78 -8.12 -6.06 -11.02
CA LYS A 78 -6.92 -6.32 -11.82
C LYS A 78 -5.65 -6.01 -11.03
N GLY A 79 -4.71 -6.94 -11.04
CA GLY A 79 -3.45 -6.82 -10.31
C GLY A 79 -3.67 -6.79 -8.80
N MET A 80 -2.58 -6.66 -8.04
CA MET A 80 -2.68 -6.70 -6.58
C MET A 80 -3.54 -5.55 -6.04
N ALA A 81 -3.37 -4.34 -6.57
CA ALA A 81 -4.14 -3.18 -6.11
C ALA A 81 -5.64 -3.34 -6.42
N GLY A 82 -5.97 -3.73 -7.65
CA GLY A 82 -7.36 -3.93 -8.04
C GLY A 82 -8.02 -5.05 -7.27
N LEU A 83 -7.28 -6.13 -7.01
CA LEU A 83 -7.80 -7.27 -6.25
C LEU A 83 -8.00 -6.93 -4.77
N ALA A 84 -7.08 -6.14 -4.18
CA ALA A 84 -7.25 -5.71 -2.79
C ALA A 84 -8.54 -4.92 -2.61
N VAL A 85 -8.86 -4.05 -3.55
CA VAL A 85 -10.10 -3.26 -3.52
C VAL A 85 -11.31 -4.17 -3.71
N GLU A 86 -11.26 -5.05 -4.71
CA GLU A 86 -12.38 -5.95 -4.99
C GLU A 86 -12.67 -6.89 -3.83
N ARG A 87 -11.62 -7.47 -3.25
CA ARG A 87 -11.75 -8.43 -2.15
C ARG A 87 -11.93 -7.77 -0.79
N LYS A 88 -11.60 -6.49 -0.68
CA LYS A 88 -11.56 -5.74 0.58
C LYS A 88 -10.66 -6.44 1.61
N GLN A 89 -9.56 -7.00 1.13
CA GLN A 89 -8.61 -7.77 1.93
C GLN A 89 -7.20 -7.53 1.41
N PRO A 90 -6.17 -7.73 2.26
CA PRO A 90 -4.78 -7.66 1.80
C PRO A 90 -4.50 -8.71 0.74
N VAL A 91 -3.68 -8.34 -0.23
CA VAL A 91 -3.13 -9.25 -1.24
C VAL A 91 -1.62 -9.26 -1.03
N ASN A 92 -1.06 -10.42 -0.74
CA ASN A 92 0.33 -10.57 -0.29
C ASN A 92 1.06 -11.54 -1.24
N ALA A 93 2.26 -11.16 -1.68
CA ALA A 93 3.11 -12.01 -2.47
C ALA A 93 4.52 -11.94 -1.90
N CYS A 94 5.07 -13.08 -1.47
CA CYS A 94 6.42 -13.10 -0.89
C CYS A 94 7.49 -12.84 -1.95
N ASN A 95 7.21 -13.14 -3.20
CA ASN A 95 8.10 -12.83 -4.33
C ASN A 95 7.28 -12.67 -5.60
N ILE A 96 7.11 -11.43 -6.04
CA ILE A 96 6.32 -11.13 -7.25
C ILE A 96 7.02 -11.60 -8.52
N GLN A 97 8.34 -11.85 -8.47
CA GLN A 97 9.07 -12.34 -9.63
C GLN A 97 8.72 -13.80 -9.97
N THR A 98 8.33 -14.56 -8.95
CA THR A 98 8.04 -16.01 -9.11
C THR A 98 6.60 -16.37 -8.76
N ASP A 99 5.78 -15.40 -8.41
CA ASP A 99 4.39 -15.69 -8.01
C ASP A 99 3.58 -16.29 -9.15
N THR A 100 2.86 -17.36 -8.86
CA THR A 100 2.05 -18.08 -9.84
C THR A 100 0.56 -18.06 -9.50
N SER A 101 0.15 -17.28 -8.49
CA SER A 101 -1.25 -17.18 -8.07
C SER A 101 -2.15 -16.55 -9.14
N GLY A 102 -1.57 -15.76 -10.04
CA GLY A 102 -2.31 -14.96 -11.00
C GLY A 102 -2.67 -13.56 -10.46
N ASP A 103 -2.41 -13.30 -9.19
CA ASP A 103 -2.71 -11.99 -8.58
C ASP A 103 -1.73 -10.91 -9.02
N VAL A 104 -0.51 -11.29 -9.38
CA VAL A 104 0.55 -10.38 -9.82
C VAL A 104 0.51 -10.25 -11.34
N ARG A 105 0.37 -9.02 -11.83
CA ARG A 105 0.41 -8.77 -13.28
C ARG A 105 1.85 -8.84 -13.79
N PRO A 106 2.04 -9.30 -15.04
CA PRO A 106 3.38 -9.40 -15.61
C PRO A 106 4.19 -8.10 -15.55
N GLY A 107 3.54 -6.96 -15.71
CA GLY A 107 4.21 -5.65 -15.66
C GLY A 107 4.87 -5.35 -14.32
N ALA A 108 4.35 -5.91 -13.23
CA ALA A 108 4.92 -5.68 -11.90
C ALA A 108 6.34 -6.26 -11.79
N ARG A 109 6.66 -7.28 -12.58
CA ARG A 109 7.98 -7.92 -12.54
C ARG A 109 9.09 -7.01 -13.07
N ALA A 110 8.73 -6.02 -13.89
CA ALA A 110 9.70 -5.08 -14.43
C ALA A 110 10.26 -4.15 -13.35
N THR A 111 9.66 -4.08 -12.16
CA THR A 111 10.15 -3.25 -11.06
C THR A 111 11.42 -3.78 -10.42
N GLY A 112 11.71 -5.07 -10.55
CA GLY A 112 12.80 -5.72 -9.83
C GLY A 112 12.49 -5.94 -8.35
N LEU A 113 11.30 -5.60 -7.91
CA LEU A 113 10.85 -5.82 -6.52
C LEU A 113 10.47 -7.27 -6.31
N GLN A 114 10.51 -7.74 -5.08
CA GLN A 114 10.22 -9.15 -4.74
C GLN A 114 9.05 -9.28 -3.78
N GLY A 115 9.22 -8.97 -2.49
CA GLY A 115 8.12 -9.04 -1.54
C GLY A 115 7.17 -7.87 -1.73
N SER A 116 5.86 -8.13 -1.67
CA SER A 116 4.87 -7.07 -1.83
C SER A 116 3.58 -7.40 -1.10
N VAL A 117 2.96 -6.38 -0.56
CA VAL A 117 1.61 -6.46 -0.01
C VAL A 117 0.85 -5.21 -0.40
N VAL A 118 -0.41 -5.39 -0.78
CA VAL A 118 -1.32 -4.29 -1.04
C VAL A 118 -2.54 -4.48 -0.18
N VAL A 119 -2.93 -3.42 0.52
CA VAL A 119 -4.13 -3.43 1.35
C VAL A 119 -5.16 -2.46 0.79
N PRO A 120 -6.46 -2.73 0.99
CA PRO A 120 -7.48 -1.77 0.61
C PRO A 120 -7.47 -0.58 1.57
N ILE A 121 -7.69 0.61 1.03
CA ILE A 121 -7.91 1.80 1.84
C ILE A 121 -9.40 1.85 2.14
N MET A 122 -9.74 1.56 3.40
CA MET A 122 -11.13 1.41 3.81
C MET A 122 -11.70 2.69 4.41
N CYS A 123 -12.90 3.03 3.98
CA CYS A 123 -13.71 4.08 4.59
C CYS A 123 -15.01 3.39 5.03
N GLY A 124 -15.11 3.05 6.32
CA GLY A 124 -16.18 2.16 6.77
C GLY A 124 -16.06 0.79 6.10
N ASP A 125 -17.11 0.37 5.44
CA ASP A 125 -17.14 -0.91 4.74
C ASP A 125 -16.77 -0.80 3.26
N ASP A 126 -16.48 0.41 2.79
CA ASP A 126 -16.15 0.65 1.39
C ASP A 126 -14.64 0.73 1.17
N ALA A 127 -14.15 0.08 0.14
CA ALA A 127 -12.76 0.20 -0.29
C ALA A 127 -12.68 1.36 -1.29
N ILE A 128 -11.96 2.42 -0.93
CA ILE A 128 -11.86 3.64 -1.73
C ILE A 128 -10.47 3.83 -2.33
N GLY A 129 -9.60 2.88 -2.15
CA GLY A 129 -8.26 2.96 -2.69
C GLY A 129 -7.43 1.76 -2.31
N ALA A 130 -6.15 1.81 -2.64
CA ALA A 130 -5.19 0.75 -2.33
C ALA A 130 -3.86 1.36 -1.92
N LEU A 131 -3.27 0.80 -0.87
CA LEU A 131 -1.96 1.16 -0.36
C LEU A 131 -1.05 -0.03 -0.50
N GLY A 132 0.01 0.09 -1.30
CA GLY A 132 0.95 -0.99 -1.54
C GLY A 132 2.35 -0.65 -1.08
N VAL A 133 3.06 -1.63 -0.54
CA VAL A 133 4.49 -1.53 -0.23
C VAL A 133 5.20 -2.77 -0.73
N ALA A 134 6.49 -2.62 -1.05
CA ALA A 134 7.27 -3.70 -1.61
C ALA A 134 8.73 -3.60 -1.20
N THR A 135 9.43 -4.73 -1.27
CA THR A 135 10.85 -4.82 -0.92
C THR A 135 11.64 -5.41 -2.07
N ARG A 136 12.95 -5.13 -2.09
CA ARG A 136 13.87 -5.66 -3.11
C ARG A 136 14.32 -7.08 -2.82
N TYR A 137 13.85 -7.67 -1.72
CA TYR A 137 14.14 -9.04 -1.32
C TYR A 137 12.83 -9.75 -1.02
N GLU A 138 12.88 -11.06 -0.98
CA GLU A 138 11.72 -11.85 -0.61
C GLU A 138 11.29 -11.51 0.81
N ARG A 139 9.99 -11.30 0.99
CA ARG A 139 9.44 -10.97 2.29
C ARG A 139 7.96 -11.33 2.32
N THR A 140 7.57 -12.07 3.34
CA THR A 140 6.17 -12.28 3.64
C THR A 140 5.78 -11.29 4.74
N PHE A 141 4.89 -10.37 4.40
CA PHE A 141 4.39 -9.43 5.39
C PHE A 141 3.48 -10.17 6.35
N THR A 142 3.66 -9.89 7.64
CA THR A 142 2.90 -10.59 8.69
C THR A 142 1.47 -10.05 8.77
N VAL A 143 0.60 -10.81 9.45
CA VAL A 143 -0.77 -10.35 9.70
C VAL A 143 -0.76 -9.02 10.45
N ALA A 144 0.15 -8.86 11.42
CA ALA A 144 0.26 -7.59 12.17
C ALA A 144 0.63 -6.43 11.25
N GLU A 145 1.53 -6.68 10.29
CA GLU A 145 1.91 -5.65 9.31
C GLU A 145 0.76 -5.31 8.37
N GLU A 146 0.00 -6.32 7.95
CA GLU A 146 -1.20 -6.10 7.14
C GLU A 146 -2.23 -5.26 7.89
N GLU A 147 -2.47 -5.58 9.16
CA GLU A 147 -3.40 -4.83 9.99
C GLU A 147 -2.94 -3.39 10.21
N LEU A 148 -1.65 -3.19 10.41
CA LEU A 148 -1.09 -1.85 10.53
C LEU A 148 -1.31 -1.04 9.24
N LEU A 149 -1.07 -1.66 8.09
CA LEU A 149 -1.30 -0.99 6.81
C LEU A 149 -2.78 -0.66 6.60
N ILE A 150 -3.68 -1.55 7.01
CA ILE A 150 -5.11 -1.28 6.94
C ILE A 150 -5.48 -0.07 7.81
N ASP A 151 -4.92 0.01 9.03
CA ASP A 151 -5.14 1.15 9.91
C ASP A 151 -4.61 2.45 9.29
N ILE A 152 -3.43 2.38 8.67
CA ILE A 152 -2.86 3.53 7.95
C ILE A 152 -3.78 3.93 6.79
N GLY A 153 -4.30 2.96 6.06
CA GLY A 153 -5.26 3.22 4.98
C GLY A 153 -6.50 3.96 5.47
N ARG A 154 -7.01 3.61 6.64
CA ARG A 154 -8.16 4.31 7.22
C ARG A 154 -7.83 5.76 7.56
N ILE A 155 -6.60 6.02 7.96
CA ILE A 155 -6.14 7.39 8.21
C ILE A 155 -6.10 8.17 6.89
N ILE A 156 -5.56 7.55 5.84
CA ILE A 156 -5.51 8.14 4.50
C ILE A 156 -6.92 8.48 4.01
N ALA A 157 -7.87 7.60 4.28
CA ALA A 157 -9.27 7.79 3.85
C ALA A 157 -9.91 9.04 4.46
N ARG A 158 -9.40 9.54 5.57
CA ARG A 158 -9.91 10.75 6.23
C ARG A 158 -9.41 12.05 5.61
N GLY A 159 -8.35 11.95 4.81
CA GLY A 159 -7.69 13.11 4.21
C GLY A 159 -8.24 13.64 2.91
#